data_d72bd940367a119a1d84b0e6560f6e67
#
_entry.id   d72bd940367a119a1d84b0e6560f6e67
#
_cell.length_a   1.000
_cell.length_b   1.000
_cell.length_c   1.000
_cell.angle_alpha   90.00
_cell.angle_beta   90.00
_cell.angle_gamma   90.00
#
_symmetry.space_group_name_H-M   'P 1'
#
loop_
_entity.id
_entity.type
_entity.pdbx_description
1 polymer ?
#
loop_
_entity_poly.entity_id
_entity_poly.type
_entity_poly.pdbx_seq_one_letter_code
_entity_poly.pdbx_strand_id
1 'polypeptide(L)'
;VIPIAGDQVTSDIAMALRTPTQHAEQLKIKYACALAQLASADETIKVPSVGDRPPRDLSRQSLAEVVEPRYDELFTLVQAELRRSGFEDLVAAGIVLTGGTAKMEGVVELAEEIFHMPVRLAMPHGVRGMDDILQNPIFATSIGLLHYAAEGEQLGGASTAPLPTAASSSGLVSEDRSSEVEELPVPQGPGMISRVKDWFKGNF
;
A
#
# COMPACT_ATOMS: atom_id res chain seq x y z
N VAL A 1 8.77 -0.97 -7.91
CA VAL A 1 7.91 -0.68 -6.74
C VAL A 1 8.38 0.61 -6.11
N ILE A 2 7.47 1.55 -5.88
CA ILE A 2 7.76 2.82 -5.20
C ILE A 2 7.33 2.68 -3.74
N PRO A 3 8.20 2.94 -2.76
CA PRO A 3 7.92 2.69 -1.34
C PRO A 3 7.18 3.86 -0.67
N ILE A 4 6.27 4.50 -1.39
CA ILE A 4 5.41 5.57 -0.87
C ILE A 4 3.96 5.11 -0.97
N ALA A 5 3.25 5.16 0.14
CA ALA A 5 1.88 4.73 0.25
C ALA A 5 1.12 5.54 1.32
N GLY A 6 -0.11 5.14 1.62
CA GLY A 6 -0.98 5.83 2.58
C GLY A 6 -0.43 5.97 3.99
N ASP A 7 0.45 5.08 4.42
CA ASP A 7 1.07 5.12 5.75
C ASP A 7 2.04 6.31 5.90
N GLN A 8 2.75 6.68 4.82
CA GLN A 8 3.59 7.87 4.81
C GLN A 8 2.75 9.13 4.95
N VAL A 9 1.62 9.22 4.25
CA VAL A 9 0.68 10.34 4.41
C VAL A 9 0.18 10.44 5.86
N THR A 10 -0.16 9.31 6.49
CA THR A 10 -0.56 9.28 7.90
C THR A 10 0.55 9.76 8.81
N SER A 11 1.79 9.35 8.54
CA SER A 11 2.97 9.78 9.30
C SER A 11 3.24 11.28 9.16
N ASP A 12 3.11 11.81 7.95
CA ASP A 12 3.28 13.24 7.68
C ASP A 12 2.22 14.07 8.44
N ILE A 13 0.95 13.63 8.40
CA ILE A 13 -0.13 14.27 9.17
C ILE A 13 0.17 14.20 10.67
N ALA A 14 0.59 13.05 11.19
CA ALA A 14 0.89 12.88 12.61
C ALA A 14 2.02 13.80 13.06
N MET A 15 3.08 13.93 12.26
CA MET A 15 4.22 14.81 12.54
C MET A 15 3.87 16.29 12.41
N ALA A 16 3.27 16.70 11.30
CA ALA A 16 2.93 18.10 11.04
C ALA A 16 1.91 18.62 12.05
N LEU A 17 0.91 17.81 12.35
CA LEU A 17 -0.15 18.19 13.27
C LEU A 17 0.13 17.81 14.73
N ARG A 18 1.24 17.15 15.03
CA ARG A 18 1.58 16.68 16.39
C ARG A 18 0.40 15.97 17.05
N THR A 19 -0.20 15.03 16.34
CA THR A 19 -1.35 14.22 16.78
C THR A 19 -0.95 12.75 16.80
N PRO A 20 -1.57 11.91 17.64
CA PRO A 20 -1.32 10.46 17.61
C PRO A 20 -1.65 9.85 16.24
N THR A 21 -0.86 8.86 15.81
CA THR A 21 -1.00 8.23 14.48
C THR A 21 -2.42 7.70 14.21
N GLN A 22 -3.09 7.16 15.22
CA GLN A 22 -4.47 6.70 15.07
C GLN A 22 -5.44 7.84 14.72
N HIS A 23 -5.26 9.01 15.31
CA HIS A 23 -6.06 10.19 14.97
C HIS A 23 -5.66 10.78 13.61
N ALA A 24 -4.37 10.75 13.28
CA ALA A 24 -3.90 11.15 11.94
C ALA A 24 -4.53 10.30 10.84
N GLU A 25 -4.66 8.99 11.04
CA GLU A 25 -5.33 8.08 10.10
C GLU A 25 -6.82 8.42 9.97
N GLN A 26 -7.51 8.72 11.07
CA GLN A 26 -8.90 9.13 11.03
C GLN A 26 -9.09 10.47 10.30
N LEU A 27 -8.19 11.42 10.53
CA LEU A 27 -8.19 12.72 9.83
C LEU A 27 -7.94 12.54 8.33
N LYS A 28 -7.00 11.69 7.97
CA LYS A 28 -6.72 11.32 6.57
C LYS A 28 -7.96 10.76 5.89
N ILE A 29 -8.58 9.75 6.47
CA ILE A 29 -9.74 9.07 5.85
C ILE A 29 -10.93 10.01 5.69
N LYS A 30 -11.15 10.91 6.67
CA LYS A 30 -12.38 11.70 6.75
C LYS A 30 -12.29 13.05 6.06
N TYR A 31 -11.13 13.71 6.12
CA TYR A 31 -11.00 15.12 5.77
C TYR A 31 -9.87 15.43 4.79
N ALA A 32 -8.94 14.49 4.56
CA ALA A 32 -7.81 14.78 3.69
C ALA A 32 -8.25 15.04 2.24
N CYS A 33 -7.50 15.92 1.59
CA CYS A 33 -7.59 16.23 0.18
C CYS A 33 -6.17 16.27 -0.38
N ALA A 34 -5.97 15.69 -1.55
CA ALA A 34 -4.65 15.65 -2.18
C ALA A 34 -4.30 16.92 -2.96
N LEU A 35 -5.27 17.80 -3.17
CA LEU A 35 -5.10 19.08 -3.86
C LEU A 35 -5.68 20.21 -2.99
N ALA A 36 -4.82 21.04 -2.43
CA ALA A 36 -5.19 22.05 -1.45
C ALA A 36 -6.20 23.08 -1.99
N GLN A 37 -6.17 23.30 -3.30
CA GLN A 37 -7.11 24.22 -3.96
C GLN A 37 -8.58 23.74 -3.91
N LEU A 38 -8.81 22.43 -3.78
CA LEU A 38 -10.16 21.86 -3.66
C LEU A 38 -10.65 21.83 -2.22
N ALA A 39 -9.75 21.92 -1.25
CA ALA A 39 -10.11 21.93 0.16
C ALA A 39 -10.60 23.30 0.61
N SER A 40 -11.78 23.34 1.27
CA SER A 40 -12.33 24.60 1.78
C SER A 40 -11.49 25.15 2.93
N ALA A 41 -11.16 26.45 2.86
CA ALA A 41 -10.51 27.18 3.95
C ALA A 41 -11.47 27.44 5.14
N ASP A 42 -12.77 27.50 4.86
CA ASP A 42 -13.80 27.78 5.88
C ASP A 42 -14.22 26.53 6.67
N GLU A 43 -13.92 25.34 6.13
CA GLU A 43 -14.20 24.07 6.81
C GLU A 43 -13.17 23.84 7.91
N THR A 44 -13.63 23.85 9.16
CA THR A 44 -12.77 23.66 10.34
C THR A 44 -12.87 22.24 10.85
N ILE A 45 -11.73 21.62 11.07
CA ILE A 45 -11.59 20.27 11.63
C ILE A 45 -10.96 20.32 13.02
N LYS A 46 -11.40 19.42 13.91
CA LYS A 46 -10.82 19.28 15.25
C LYS A 46 -9.70 18.28 15.24
N VAL A 47 -8.50 18.73 15.58
CA VAL A 47 -7.28 17.91 15.65
C VAL A 47 -6.97 17.59 17.10
N PRO A 48 -7.06 16.33 17.53
CA PRO A 48 -6.62 15.91 18.85
C PRO A 48 -5.13 16.16 19.03
N SER A 49 -4.74 16.69 20.19
CA SER A 49 -3.34 16.94 20.53
C SER A 49 -2.74 15.75 21.29
N VAL A 50 -1.41 15.66 21.32
CA VAL A 50 -0.70 14.67 22.16
C VAL A 50 -0.72 15.13 23.61
N GLY A 51 -0.98 14.21 24.55
CA GLY A 51 -1.07 14.46 26.00
C GLY A 51 -2.38 15.14 26.40
N ASP A 52 -2.39 15.78 27.56
CA ASP A 52 -3.59 16.40 28.14
C ASP A 52 -3.94 17.81 27.54
N ARG A 53 -3.45 18.08 26.34
CA ARG A 53 -3.75 19.35 25.67
C ARG A 53 -5.12 19.28 25.00
N PRO A 54 -5.92 20.37 25.03
CA PRO A 54 -7.19 20.41 24.36
C PRO A 54 -7.01 20.24 22.83
N PRO A 55 -8.00 19.67 22.14
CA PRO A 55 -8.04 19.66 20.69
C PRO A 55 -7.97 21.10 20.15
N ARG A 56 -7.31 21.24 19.00
CA ARG A 56 -7.21 22.52 18.30
C ARG A 56 -8.00 22.48 17.00
N ASP A 57 -8.46 23.64 16.59
CA ASP A 57 -9.14 23.81 15.33
C ASP A 57 -8.11 24.11 14.22
N LEU A 58 -8.29 23.47 13.06
CA LEU A 58 -7.46 23.60 11.88
C LEU A 58 -8.37 23.69 10.65
N SER A 59 -8.03 24.49 9.65
CA SER A 59 -8.77 24.49 8.39
C SER A 59 -8.49 23.19 7.61
N ARG A 60 -9.48 22.70 6.85
CA ARG A 60 -9.31 21.55 5.98
C ARG A 60 -8.23 21.80 4.94
N GLN A 61 -8.14 23.02 4.44
CA GLN A 61 -7.09 23.44 3.52
C GLN A 61 -5.69 23.24 4.10
N SER A 62 -5.46 23.62 5.37
CA SER A 62 -4.16 23.40 6.02
C SER A 62 -3.82 21.91 6.21
N LEU A 63 -4.81 21.04 6.32
CA LEU A 63 -4.56 19.60 6.26
C LEU A 63 -4.15 19.16 4.85
N ALA A 64 -4.82 19.67 3.81
CA ALA A 64 -4.49 19.37 2.42
C ALA A 64 -3.07 19.83 2.07
N GLU A 65 -2.63 21.01 2.54
CA GLU A 65 -1.26 21.50 2.35
C GLU A 65 -0.17 20.56 2.95
N VAL A 66 -0.52 19.73 3.91
CA VAL A 66 0.37 18.68 4.44
C VAL A 66 0.35 17.43 3.56
N VAL A 67 -0.80 17.11 2.96
CA VAL A 67 -1.02 15.88 2.19
C VAL A 67 -0.52 15.99 0.76
N GLU A 68 -0.81 17.10 0.09
CA GLU A 68 -0.49 17.36 -1.32
C GLU A 68 0.98 17.08 -1.68
N PRO A 69 2.00 17.57 -0.94
CA PRO A 69 3.40 17.33 -1.29
C PRO A 69 3.77 15.84 -1.33
N ARG A 70 3.12 15.01 -0.53
CA ARG A 70 3.37 13.56 -0.53
C ARG A 70 2.80 12.87 -1.77
N TYR A 71 1.64 13.30 -2.23
CA TYR A 71 1.07 12.79 -3.48
C TYR A 71 1.82 13.32 -4.71
N ASP A 72 2.25 14.58 -4.68
CA ASP A 72 3.10 15.16 -5.72
C ASP A 72 4.40 14.36 -5.87
N GLU A 73 5.09 14.09 -4.77
CA GLU A 73 6.29 13.24 -4.76
C GLU A 73 6.00 11.84 -5.34
N LEU A 74 4.92 11.19 -4.89
CA LEU A 74 4.54 9.87 -5.36
C LEU A 74 4.32 9.87 -6.89
N PHE A 75 3.51 10.78 -7.39
CA PHE A 75 3.18 10.82 -8.81
C PHE A 75 4.37 11.26 -9.66
N THR A 76 5.20 12.16 -9.18
CA THR A 76 6.46 12.53 -9.84
C THR A 76 7.40 11.33 -9.96
N LEU A 77 7.54 10.51 -8.93
CA LEU A 77 8.34 9.27 -8.97
C LEU A 77 7.74 8.25 -9.94
N VAL A 78 6.40 8.10 -9.97
CA VAL A 78 5.72 7.22 -10.93
C VAL A 78 5.96 7.71 -12.36
N GLN A 79 5.85 9.01 -12.62
CA GLN A 79 6.10 9.60 -13.93
C GLN A 79 7.56 9.38 -14.38
N ALA A 80 8.52 9.59 -13.47
CA ALA A 80 9.93 9.33 -13.77
C ALA A 80 10.18 7.86 -14.15
N GLU A 81 9.53 6.92 -13.45
CA GLU A 81 9.63 5.49 -13.73
C GLU A 81 8.95 5.13 -15.07
N LEU A 82 7.81 5.74 -15.38
CA LEU A 82 7.11 5.57 -16.65
C LEU A 82 8.00 6.02 -17.83
N ARG A 83 8.67 7.18 -17.70
CA ARG A 83 9.66 7.68 -18.68
C ARG A 83 10.85 6.73 -18.80
N ARG A 84 11.40 6.30 -17.68
CA ARG A 84 12.54 5.39 -17.66
C ARG A 84 12.25 4.05 -18.35
N SER A 85 11.02 3.57 -18.24
CA SER A 85 10.58 2.32 -18.87
C SER A 85 10.34 2.45 -20.38
N GLY A 86 10.26 3.67 -20.93
CA GLY A 86 9.95 3.94 -22.33
C GLY A 86 8.49 3.73 -22.73
N PHE A 87 7.59 3.56 -21.75
CA PHE A 87 6.16 3.34 -22.02
C PHE A 87 5.34 4.62 -22.03
N GLU A 88 5.90 5.78 -21.68
CA GLU A 88 5.17 7.07 -21.59
C GLU A 88 4.37 7.37 -22.87
N ASP A 89 4.99 7.22 -24.03
CA ASP A 89 4.35 7.49 -25.34
C ASP A 89 3.35 6.39 -25.77
N LEU A 90 3.36 5.24 -25.10
CA LEU A 90 2.51 4.10 -25.46
C LEU A 90 1.20 4.04 -24.65
N VAL A 91 1.11 4.78 -23.55
CA VAL A 91 -0.07 4.79 -22.66
C VAL A 91 -1.06 5.92 -22.99
N ALA A 92 -1.36 6.11 -24.27
CA ALA A 92 -2.28 7.14 -24.74
C ALA A 92 -3.70 7.06 -24.12
N ALA A 93 -4.10 5.90 -23.60
CA ALA A 93 -5.38 5.71 -22.91
C ALA A 93 -5.44 6.37 -21.51
N GLY A 94 -4.29 6.84 -21.01
CA GLY A 94 -4.19 7.48 -19.69
C GLY A 94 -3.89 6.50 -18.56
N ILE A 95 -4.06 6.96 -17.32
CA ILE A 95 -3.68 6.27 -16.09
C ILE A 95 -4.91 5.83 -15.31
N VAL A 96 -4.81 4.67 -14.71
CA VAL A 96 -5.85 4.11 -13.86
C VAL A 96 -5.34 4.02 -12.43
N LEU A 97 -6.01 4.72 -11.52
CA LEU A 97 -5.74 4.66 -10.09
C LEU A 97 -6.69 3.69 -9.41
N THR A 98 -6.19 2.93 -8.45
CA THR A 98 -7.00 2.03 -7.62
C THR A 98 -6.38 1.88 -6.24
N GLY A 99 -7.08 1.24 -5.32
CA GLY A 99 -6.63 1.12 -3.94
C GLY A 99 -7.32 2.12 -3.00
N GLY A 100 -7.13 1.97 -1.71
CA GLY A 100 -7.85 2.75 -0.70
C GLY A 100 -7.56 4.25 -0.76
N THR A 101 -6.30 4.62 -0.89
CA THR A 101 -5.86 6.02 -0.93
C THR A 101 -6.17 6.73 -2.24
N ALA A 102 -6.45 5.98 -3.31
CA ALA A 102 -6.91 6.56 -4.57
C ALA A 102 -8.33 7.17 -4.49
N LYS A 103 -9.08 6.88 -3.41
CA LYS A 103 -10.40 7.49 -3.13
C LYS A 103 -10.33 8.89 -2.53
N MET A 104 -9.16 9.34 -2.14
CA MET A 104 -9.03 10.66 -1.52
C MET A 104 -9.41 11.74 -2.54
N GLU A 105 -10.13 12.74 -2.09
CA GLU A 105 -10.50 13.90 -2.90
C GLU A 105 -9.27 14.60 -3.47
N GLY A 106 -9.32 15.02 -4.71
CA GLY A 106 -8.23 15.72 -5.39
C GLY A 106 -7.11 14.82 -5.93
N VAL A 107 -7.14 13.49 -5.69
CA VAL A 107 -6.08 12.59 -6.16
C VAL A 107 -6.09 12.44 -7.67
N VAL A 108 -7.25 12.38 -8.30
CA VAL A 108 -7.39 12.24 -9.75
C VAL A 108 -6.93 13.53 -10.42
N GLU A 109 -7.38 14.66 -9.94
CA GLU A 109 -7.06 16.00 -10.45
C GLU A 109 -5.55 16.28 -10.35
N LEU A 110 -4.94 16.03 -9.19
CA LEU A 110 -3.50 16.18 -9.02
C LEU A 110 -2.71 15.23 -9.94
N ALA A 111 -3.17 13.99 -10.10
CA ALA A 111 -2.53 13.05 -11.00
C ALA A 111 -2.61 13.51 -12.46
N GLU A 112 -3.74 14.08 -12.92
CA GLU A 112 -3.88 14.65 -14.25
C GLU A 112 -2.93 15.84 -14.48
N GLU A 113 -2.76 16.69 -13.46
CA GLU A 113 -1.81 17.82 -13.52
C GLU A 113 -0.36 17.34 -13.69
N ILE A 114 0.05 16.25 -12.99
CA ILE A 114 1.43 15.77 -13.05
C ILE A 114 1.70 14.92 -14.29
N PHE A 115 0.79 14.01 -14.62
CA PHE A 115 0.99 13.10 -15.75
C PHE A 115 0.68 13.73 -17.11
N HIS A 116 -0.08 14.83 -17.15
CA HIS A 116 -0.60 15.46 -18.37
C HIS A 116 -1.39 14.48 -19.26
N MET A 117 -2.06 13.52 -18.65
CA MET A 117 -2.86 12.46 -19.28
C MET A 117 -4.19 12.32 -18.54
N PRO A 118 -5.23 11.78 -19.20
CA PRO A 118 -6.48 11.45 -18.51
C PRO A 118 -6.23 10.43 -17.40
N VAL A 119 -6.81 10.69 -16.23
CA VAL A 119 -6.73 9.80 -15.08
C VAL A 119 -8.12 9.39 -14.61
N ARG A 120 -8.30 8.14 -14.22
CA ARG A 120 -9.57 7.69 -13.67
C ARG A 120 -9.37 6.77 -12.47
N LEU A 121 -10.30 6.85 -11.54
CA LEU A 121 -10.42 5.86 -10.47
C LEU A 121 -11.07 4.59 -11.02
N ALA A 122 -10.50 3.42 -10.72
CA ALA A 122 -11.05 2.13 -11.08
C ALA A 122 -11.48 1.31 -9.87
N MET A 123 -12.58 0.61 -10.07
CA MET A 123 -13.13 -0.37 -9.14
C MET A 123 -12.68 -1.78 -9.56
N PRO A 124 -12.51 -2.71 -8.64
CA PRO A 124 -12.30 -4.11 -9.00
C PRO A 124 -13.53 -4.65 -9.72
N HIS A 125 -13.34 -5.61 -10.61
CA HIS A 125 -14.40 -6.24 -11.40
C HIS A 125 -14.16 -7.74 -11.58
N GLY A 126 -15.13 -8.44 -12.17
CA GLY A 126 -14.97 -9.84 -12.58
C GLY A 126 -15.28 -10.87 -11.51
N VAL A 127 -15.65 -10.47 -10.29
CA VAL A 127 -16.13 -11.36 -9.23
C VAL A 127 -17.62 -11.12 -8.99
N ARG A 128 -18.38 -12.19 -8.76
CA ARG A 128 -19.81 -12.11 -8.48
C ARG A 128 -20.08 -12.40 -7.00
N GLY A 129 -21.03 -11.71 -6.39
CA GLY A 129 -21.65 -12.12 -5.14
C GLY A 129 -21.58 -11.14 -3.96
N MET A 130 -20.72 -10.14 -3.94
CA MET A 130 -20.63 -9.16 -2.84
C MET A 130 -20.49 -7.75 -3.41
N ASP A 131 -21.54 -7.24 -4.01
CA ASP A 131 -21.49 -5.99 -4.80
C ASP A 131 -20.96 -4.79 -4.01
N ASP A 132 -21.28 -4.67 -2.72
CA ASP A 132 -20.77 -3.59 -1.87
C ASP A 132 -19.25 -3.64 -1.66
N ILE A 133 -18.66 -4.85 -1.64
CA ILE A 133 -17.21 -5.05 -1.53
C ILE A 133 -16.56 -4.84 -2.89
N LEU A 134 -17.17 -5.34 -3.95
CA LEU A 134 -16.63 -5.30 -5.29
C LEU A 134 -16.55 -3.87 -5.86
N GLN A 135 -17.43 -2.98 -5.40
CA GLN A 135 -17.44 -1.59 -5.83
C GLN A 135 -16.49 -0.67 -5.01
N ASN A 136 -15.60 -1.25 -4.23
CA ASN A 136 -14.67 -0.48 -3.41
C ASN A 136 -13.21 -0.75 -3.83
N PRO A 137 -12.45 0.26 -4.28
CA PRO A 137 -11.08 0.10 -4.70
C PRO A 137 -10.13 -0.37 -3.60
N ILE A 138 -10.52 -0.28 -2.33
CA ILE A 138 -9.76 -0.84 -1.19
C ILE A 138 -9.47 -2.33 -1.39
N PHE A 139 -10.38 -3.06 -2.02
CA PHE A 139 -10.26 -4.51 -2.23
C PHE A 139 -9.60 -4.91 -3.55
N ALA A 140 -9.10 -3.94 -4.34
CA ALA A 140 -8.52 -4.22 -5.65
C ALA A 140 -7.40 -5.27 -5.62
N THR A 141 -6.50 -5.18 -4.65
CA THR A 141 -5.41 -6.15 -4.49
C THR A 141 -5.94 -7.55 -4.13
N SER A 142 -6.86 -7.64 -3.18
CA SER A 142 -7.45 -8.92 -2.76
C SER A 142 -8.18 -9.61 -3.91
N ILE A 143 -8.94 -8.85 -4.68
CA ILE A 143 -9.68 -9.36 -5.83
C ILE A 143 -8.72 -9.75 -6.96
N GLY A 144 -7.67 -8.95 -7.20
CA GLY A 144 -6.62 -9.30 -8.16
C GLY A 144 -5.89 -10.60 -7.82
N LEU A 145 -5.63 -10.85 -6.54
CA LEU A 145 -5.04 -12.12 -6.08
C LEU A 145 -5.99 -13.30 -6.28
N LEU A 146 -7.30 -13.12 -6.09
CA LEU A 146 -8.29 -14.16 -6.38
C LEU A 146 -8.33 -14.50 -7.88
N HIS A 147 -8.30 -13.49 -8.75
CA HIS A 147 -8.21 -13.70 -10.20
C HIS A 147 -6.95 -14.43 -10.59
N TYR A 148 -5.80 -13.99 -10.07
CA TYR A 148 -4.51 -14.63 -10.34
C TYR A 148 -4.49 -16.09 -9.90
N ALA A 149 -5.05 -16.42 -8.73
CA ALA A 149 -5.15 -17.79 -8.25
C ALA A 149 -6.05 -18.65 -9.14
N ALA A 150 -7.22 -18.12 -9.53
CA ALA A 150 -8.16 -18.83 -10.40
C ALA A 150 -7.59 -19.10 -11.81
N GLU A 151 -6.83 -18.16 -12.38
CA GLU A 151 -6.13 -18.33 -13.64
C GLU A 151 -4.99 -19.35 -13.52
N GLY A 152 -4.25 -19.31 -12.41
CA GLY A 152 -3.17 -20.25 -12.11
C GLY A 152 -3.66 -21.71 -12.01
N GLU A 153 -4.84 -21.95 -11.48
CA GLU A 153 -5.46 -23.28 -11.45
C GLU A 153 -5.86 -23.77 -12.85
N GLN A 154 -6.21 -22.88 -13.77
CA GLN A 154 -6.53 -23.23 -15.15
C GLN A 154 -5.29 -23.54 -16.01
N LEU A 155 -4.13 -22.94 -15.69
CA LEU A 155 -2.88 -23.11 -16.43
C LEU A 155 -1.99 -24.22 -15.90
N GLY A 156 -2.22 -24.73 -14.72
CA GLY A 156 -1.43 -25.76 -14.09
C GLY A 156 -2.27 -26.66 -13.21
N GLY A 157 -2.64 -27.81 -13.69
CA GLY A 157 -2.96 -28.93 -12.84
C GLY A 157 -1.71 -29.31 -12.04
N ALA A 158 -1.39 -28.54 -11.00
CA ALA A 158 -0.23 -28.76 -10.17
C ALA A 158 -0.56 -28.55 -8.71
N SER A 159 -0.46 -29.66 -8.02
CA SER A 159 0.04 -29.77 -6.65
C SER A 159 -0.42 -28.70 -5.67
N THR A 160 -1.61 -28.83 -5.19
CA THR A 160 -2.00 -28.33 -3.89
C THR A 160 -1.18 -29.07 -2.83
N ALA A 161 -0.03 -28.54 -2.45
CA ALA A 161 0.54 -28.88 -1.16
C ALA A 161 -0.48 -28.46 -0.09
N PRO A 162 -0.96 -29.36 0.78
CA PRO A 162 -1.92 -28.98 1.81
C PRO A 162 -1.27 -27.95 2.72
N LEU A 163 -1.98 -26.83 2.92
CA LEU A 163 -1.65 -25.87 3.99
C LEU A 163 -1.54 -26.65 5.31
N PRO A 164 -0.51 -26.41 6.12
CA PRO A 164 -0.44 -27.02 7.43
C PRO A 164 -1.63 -26.55 8.27
N THR A 165 -2.55 -27.46 8.50
CA THR A 165 -3.67 -27.25 9.40
C THR A 165 -3.09 -26.98 10.80
N ALA A 166 -3.41 -25.85 11.38
CA ALA A 166 -3.08 -25.54 12.76
C ALA A 166 -3.66 -26.65 13.66
N ALA A 167 -2.80 -27.51 14.16
CA ALA A 167 -3.19 -28.55 15.09
C ALA A 167 -3.58 -27.89 16.41
N SER A 168 -4.84 -28.07 16.77
CA SER A 168 -5.36 -27.75 18.09
C SER A 168 -4.58 -28.51 19.17
N SER A 169 -3.92 -27.77 20.03
CA SER A 169 -3.27 -28.30 21.22
C SER A 169 -4.31 -28.67 22.27
N SER A 170 -4.52 -29.98 22.50
CA SER A 170 -5.03 -30.47 23.75
C SER A 170 -4.43 -31.87 24.02
N GLY A 171 -3.70 -32.01 25.11
CA GLY A 171 -3.29 -33.31 25.62
C GLY A 171 -1.90 -33.31 26.26
N LEU A 172 -1.87 -33.06 27.56
CA LEU A 172 -0.81 -33.44 28.49
C LEU A 172 -0.54 -34.94 28.37
N VAL A 173 0.72 -35.36 28.31
CA VAL A 173 1.31 -36.46 29.12
C VAL A 173 2.81 -36.42 28.92
N SER A 174 3.52 -36.47 30.05
CA SER A 174 4.93 -36.67 30.25
C SER A 174 5.38 -38.08 29.83
N GLU A 175 6.54 -38.20 29.17
CA GLU A 175 7.51 -39.24 29.53
C GLU A 175 8.86 -39.06 28.83
N ASP A 176 9.86 -39.18 29.58
CA ASP A 176 11.29 -39.23 29.44
C ASP A 176 11.77 -40.23 28.36
N ARG A 177 12.67 -39.81 27.46
CA ARG A 177 13.73 -40.67 26.92
C ARG A 177 14.78 -39.88 26.15
N SER A 178 15.94 -39.83 26.74
CA SER A 178 17.24 -39.57 26.11
C SER A 178 17.52 -40.51 24.93
N SER A 179 17.91 -39.93 23.77
CA SER A 179 19.00 -40.50 22.94
C SER A 179 19.08 -39.83 21.55
N GLU A 180 20.32 -39.52 21.22
CA GLU A 180 20.92 -39.38 19.87
C GLU A 180 20.43 -38.24 18.94
N VAL A 181 21.26 -37.19 18.95
CA VAL A 181 21.30 -36.15 17.92
C VAL A 181 22.09 -36.70 16.73
N GLU A 182 21.39 -37.05 15.65
CA GLU A 182 22.00 -37.32 14.35
C GLU A 182 22.15 -36.02 13.60
N GLU A 183 23.40 -35.55 13.46
CA GLU A 183 23.73 -34.34 12.68
C GLU A 183 23.45 -34.57 11.18
N LEU A 184 22.45 -33.86 10.64
CA LEU A 184 22.24 -33.78 9.21
C LEU A 184 23.27 -32.82 8.57
N PRO A 185 23.86 -33.19 7.41
CA PRO A 185 24.88 -32.36 6.77
C PRO A 185 24.32 -31.05 6.23
N VAL A 186 24.92 -29.94 6.64
CA VAL A 186 24.64 -28.59 6.14
C VAL A 186 25.15 -28.48 4.71
N PRO A 187 24.34 -28.10 3.71
CA PRO A 187 24.83 -27.85 2.37
C PRO A 187 25.69 -26.60 2.35
N GLN A 188 26.98 -26.75 2.01
CA GLN A 188 27.91 -25.66 1.79
C GLN A 188 27.64 -25.03 0.42
N GLY A 189 26.74 -24.06 0.37
CA GLY A 189 26.59 -23.15 -0.75
C GLY A 189 27.32 -21.82 -0.48
N PRO A 190 27.78 -21.10 -1.51
CA PRO A 190 28.49 -19.83 -1.31
C PRO A 190 27.63 -18.85 -0.52
N GLY A 191 28.20 -18.31 0.55
CA GLY A 191 27.51 -17.48 1.54
C GLY A 191 26.87 -16.23 0.92
N MET A 192 25.80 -15.76 1.55
CA MET A 192 24.98 -14.62 1.12
C MET A 192 25.82 -13.38 0.76
N ILE A 193 26.98 -13.20 1.40
CA ILE A 193 27.93 -12.09 1.17
C ILE A 193 28.63 -12.19 -0.20
N SER A 194 28.88 -13.40 -0.71
CA SER A 194 29.50 -13.56 -2.05
C SER A 194 28.49 -13.21 -3.17
N ARG A 195 27.23 -13.55 -3.01
CA ARG A 195 26.15 -13.24 -3.97
C ARG A 195 25.90 -11.73 -4.07
N VAL A 196 26.02 -11.00 -2.97
CA VAL A 196 25.89 -9.53 -2.96
C VAL A 196 27.10 -8.88 -3.65
N LYS A 197 28.32 -9.39 -3.44
CA LYS A 197 29.52 -8.89 -4.13
C LYS A 197 29.51 -9.13 -5.65
N ASP A 198 29.01 -10.27 -6.08
CA ASP A 198 28.90 -10.60 -7.51
C ASP A 198 27.81 -9.77 -8.21
N TRP A 199 26.72 -9.45 -7.50
CA TRP A 199 25.69 -8.55 -8.01
C TRP A 199 26.22 -7.10 -8.21
N PHE A 200 27.02 -6.60 -7.25
CA PHE A 200 27.65 -5.26 -7.36
C PHE A 200 28.69 -5.16 -8.48
N LYS A 201 29.43 -6.25 -8.76
CA LYS A 201 30.43 -6.27 -9.86
C LYS A 201 29.82 -6.34 -11.25
N GLY A 202 28.57 -6.75 -11.38
CA GLY A 202 27.88 -6.84 -12.66
C GLY A 202 27.05 -5.63 -13.04
N ASN A 203 26.85 -4.67 -12.10
CA ASN A 203 25.95 -3.52 -12.32
C ASN A 203 26.62 -2.14 -12.15
N PHE A 204 27.98 -2.10 -12.00
CA PHE A 204 28.78 -0.86 -12.03
C PHE A 204 30.08 -1.05 -12.79
#